data_8cfdb3d79c5e5405bb53a7fe7a46d8f2
#
_entry.id   8cfdb3d79c5e5405bb53a7fe7a46d8f2
#
_cell.length_a   1.000
_cell.length_b   1.000
_cell.length_c   1.000
_cell.angle_alpha   90.00
_cell.angle_beta   90.00
_cell.angle_gamma   90.00
#
_symmetry.space_group_name_H-M   'P 1'
#
loop_
_entity.id
_entity.type
_entity.pdbx_description
1 polymer ?
#
loop_
_entity_poly.entity_id
_entity_poly.type
_entity_poly.pdbx_seq_one_letter_code
_entity_poly.pdbx_strand_id
1 'polypeptide(L)'
;MTKISVVIPCFNSEATICDVVEQTIEEFKKMNRHCCEFILVNDGSTDGTFACISELVEKYPFVTGVDLSKNFGQHNAILAGMRLAQGDFILGMDDDFQTHPSQIDKLICKTEEGYDIVYGKFPERHHSVIRNMESRLSEYTACYLLDNPKGLKACPMYIIRSFVRDEIVKSQSTHTNLRGLFLRTTSHITNVEIDHFDRKAGKSGYTFKKLMRLWGSYLNYSVKPVSLIRNFGFLLFFCGAIYLILALVMGLAMIHIVSAEIMAFAGAIIAILGILGEYLVRMFMVSTYEPQYVIRKIISNRQLEVDYEQEHSYSGCR
;
A
#
# COMPACT_ATOMS: atom_id res chain seq x y z
N MET A 1 22.64 -19.93 2.35
CA MET A 1 21.30 -19.86 2.98
C MET A 1 20.70 -18.53 2.61
N THR A 2 19.48 -18.52 2.13
CA THR A 2 18.77 -17.29 1.78
C THR A 2 18.27 -16.60 3.05
N LYS A 3 18.50 -15.30 3.19
CA LYS A 3 18.08 -14.51 4.35
C LYS A 3 16.70 -13.89 4.09
N ILE A 4 15.77 -14.03 5.03
CA ILE A 4 14.43 -13.47 4.96
C ILE A 4 14.23 -12.46 6.09
N SER A 5 13.86 -11.21 5.73
CA SER A 5 13.47 -10.19 6.71
C SER A 5 11.95 -10.24 6.89
N VAL A 6 11.49 -10.53 8.08
CA VAL A 6 10.07 -10.50 8.45
C VAL A 6 9.73 -9.14 9.02
N VAL A 7 8.86 -8.39 8.34
CA VAL A 7 8.43 -7.05 8.74
C VAL A 7 6.98 -7.11 9.23
N ILE A 8 6.77 -6.76 10.50
CA ILE A 8 5.46 -6.79 11.17
C ILE A 8 5.12 -5.40 11.71
N PRO A 9 4.14 -4.69 11.14
CA PRO A 9 3.60 -3.48 11.73
C PRO A 9 2.71 -3.85 12.91
N CYS A 10 2.91 -3.22 14.07
CA CYS A 10 2.23 -3.50 15.32
C CYS A 10 1.45 -2.26 15.79
N PHE A 11 0.15 -2.41 16.03
CA PHE A 11 -0.67 -1.34 16.59
C PHE A 11 -1.72 -1.89 17.56
N ASN A 12 -1.51 -1.66 18.86
CA ASN A 12 -2.34 -2.19 19.95
C ASN A 12 -2.45 -3.73 19.87
N SER A 13 -1.29 -4.38 19.82
CA SER A 13 -1.12 -5.83 19.59
C SER A 13 -0.49 -6.55 20.79
N GLU A 14 -0.53 -5.95 21.98
CA GLU A 14 0.02 -6.52 23.23
C GLU A 14 -0.37 -7.99 23.42
N ALA A 15 -1.63 -8.34 23.10
CA ALA A 15 -2.16 -9.69 23.31
C ALA A 15 -1.69 -10.73 22.27
N THR A 16 -1.06 -10.32 21.15
CA THR A 16 -0.83 -11.22 20.01
C THR A 16 0.59 -11.24 19.50
N ILE A 17 1.34 -10.13 19.63
CA ILE A 17 2.62 -9.98 18.95
C ILE A 17 3.67 -11.00 19.38
N CYS A 18 3.75 -11.33 20.68
CA CYS A 18 4.69 -12.33 21.19
C CYS A 18 4.42 -13.70 20.56
N ASP A 19 3.15 -14.14 20.57
CA ASP A 19 2.74 -15.42 19.99
C ASP A 19 3.00 -15.48 18.47
N VAL A 20 2.72 -14.39 17.74
CA VAL A 20 2.95 -14.32 16.29
C VAL A 20 4.42 -14.50 15.96
N VAL A 21 5.30 -13.79 16.67
CA VAL A 21 6.74 -13.87 16.45
C VAL A 21 7.27 -15.27 16.79
N GLU A 22 6.89 -15.83 17.95
CA GLU A 22 7.37 -17.14 18.38
C GLU A 22 6.92 -18.25 17.43
N GLN A 23 5.65 -18.26 17.01
CA GLN A 23 5.17 -19.24 16.03
C GLN A 23 5.84 -19.07 14.67
N THR A 24 6.13 -17.83 14.27
CA THR A 24 6.86 -17.58 13.00
C THR A 24 8.30 -18.12 13.09
N ILE A 25 8.98 -17.95 14.23
CA ILE A 25 10.31 -18.53 14.48
C ILE A 25 10.25 -20.06 14.42
N GLU A 26 9.22 -20.68 15.00
CA GLU A 26 9.04 -22.13 14.94
C GLU A 26 8.86 -22.65 13.51
N GLU A 27 8.09 -21.95 12.68
CA GLU A 27 7.92 -22.33 11.27
C GLU A 27 9.26 -22.21 10.50
N PHE A 28 10.06 -21.16 10.71
CA PHE A 28 11.38 -21.06 10.10
C PHE A 28 12.34 -22.18 10.58
N LYS A 29 12.28 -22.57 11.85
CA LYS A 29 13.05 -23.72 12.36
C LYS A 29 12.67 -25.03 11.69
N LYS A 30 11.36 -25.28 11.45
CA LYS A 30 10.87 -26.46 10.73
C LYS A 30 11.38 -26.51 9.29
N MET A 31 11.38 -25.37 8.60
CA MET A 31 11.86 -25.26 7.23
C MET A 31 13.37 -25.52 7.08
N ASN A 32 14.18 -25.19 8.09
CA ASN A 32 15.63 -25.42 8.22
C ASN A 32 16.52 -25.09 6.98
N ARG A 33 16.04 -24.24 6.09
CA ARG A 33 16.74 -23.86 4.83
C ARG A 33 16.93 -22.35 4.67
N HIS A 34 16.36 -21.56 5.57
CA HIS A 34 16.43 -20.09 5.54
C HIS A 34 16.87 -19.56 6.91
N CYS A 35 17.62 -18.46 6.91
CA CYS A 35 17.81 -17.65 8.10
C CYS A 35 16.85 -16.47 8.07
N CYS A 36 16.34 -16.08 9.24
CA CYS A 36 15.39 -14.98 9.35
C CYS A 36 15.90 -13.88 10.30
N GLU A 37 15.49 -12.67 10.03
CA GLU A 37 15.52 -11.54 10.96
C GLU A 37 14.10 -10.96 11.07
N PHE A 38 13.78 -10.36 12.20
CA PHE A 38 12.48 -9.75 12.45
C PHE A 38 12.63 -8.25 12.67
N ILE A 39 11.79 -7.47 12.03
CA ILE A 39 11.68 -6.03 12.26
C ILE A 39 10.23 -5.75 12.69
N LEU A 40 10.06 -5.46 13.97
CA LEU A 40 8.77 -5.22 14.61
C LEU A 40 8.60 -3.70 14.75
N VAL A 41 7.59 -3.14 14.09
CA VAL A 41 7.40 -1.68 14.04
C VAL A 41 6.17 -1.28 14.82
N ASN A 42 6.37 -0.70 16.00
CA ASN A 42 5.30 -0.10 16.80
C ASN A 42 4.81 1.20 16.16
N ASP A 43 3.59 1.20 15.64
CA ASP A 43 2.98 2.37 14.99
C ASP A 43 2.22 3.25 16.01
N GLY A 44 2.92 3.67 17.08
CA GLY A 44 2.38 4.55 18.11
C GLY A 44 1.26 3.91 18.93
N SER A 45 1.42 2.66 19.37
CA SER A 45 0.47 1.97 20.24
C SER A 45 0.32 2.67 21.60
N THR A 46 -0.85 2.51 22.20
CA THR A 46 -1.19 3.09 23.51
C THR A 46 -1.26 2.03 24.62
N ASP A 47 -1.11 0.75 24.28
CA ASP A 47 -1.05 -0.41 25.16
C ASP A 47 0.39 -0.87 25.43
N GLY A 48 0.58 -2.06 25.97
CA GLY A 48 1.88 -2.67 26.25
C GLY A 48 2.63 -3.23 25.03
N THR A 49 2.19 -2.97 23.79
CA THR A 49 2.80 -3.53 22.57
C THR A 49 4.31 -3.31 22.51
N PHE A 50 4.80 -2.08 22.80
CA PHE A 50 6.23 -1.81 22.72
C PHE A 50 7.04 -2.49 23.84
N ALA A 51 6.43 -2.74 25.00
CA ALA A 51 7.06 -3.54 26.05
C ALA A 51 7.25 -4.99 25.60
N CYS A 52 6.22 -5.61 25.00
CA CYS A 52 6.31 -6.95 24.43
C CYS A 52 7.39 -7.02 23.33
N ILE A 53 7.48 -6.00 22.46
CA ILE A 53 8.54 -5.92 21.43
C ILE A 53 9.92 -5.87 22.11
N SER A 54 10.07 -5.10 23.18
CA SER A 54 11.35 -4.98 23.91
C SER A 54 11.79 -6.33 24.52
N GLU A 55 10.86 -7.08 25.11
CA GLU A 55 11.11 -8.43 25.63
C GLU A 55 11.54 -9.39 24.51
N LEU A 56 10.91 -9.33 23.34
CA LEU A 56 11.30 -10.14 22.18
C LEU A 56 12.71 -9.79 21.66
N VAL A 57 13.09 -8.51 21.68
CA VAL A 57 14.44 -8.07 21.30
C VAL A 57 15.48 -8.58 22.29
N GLU A 58 15.19 -8.55 23.59
CA GLU A 58 16.09 -9.12 24.61
C GLU A 58 16.26 -10.63 24.47
N LYS A 59 15.15 -11.33 24.14
CA LYS A 59 15.13 -12.79 24.02
C LYS A 59 15.79 -13.30 22.72
N TYR A 60 15.67 -12.57 21.61
CA TYR A 60 16.12 -13.02 20.30
C TYR A 60 17.05 -12.02 19.62
N PRO A 61 18.34 -12.36 19.41
CA PRO A 61 19.34 -11.42 18.86
C PRO A 61 19.13 -11.04 17.39
N PHE A 62 18.19 -11.70 16.71
CA PHE A 62 17.80 -11.42 15.33
C PHE A 62 16.49 -10.62 15.22
N VAL A 63 15.97 -10.11 16.33
CA VAL A 63 14.79 -9.25 16.40
C VAL A 63 15.24 -7.81 16.60
N THR A 64 14.68 -6.90 15.82
CA THR A 64 14.82 -5.45 15.93
C THR A 64 13.46 -4.82 16.17
N GLY A 65 13.36 -4.00 17.19
CA GLY A 65 12.16 -3.22 17.52
C GLY A 65 12.32 -1.77 17.09
N VAL A 66 11.28 -1.21 16.46
CA VAL A 66 11.20 0.17 16.02
C VAL A 66 9.99 0.82 16.68
N ASP A 67 10.18 1.96 17.35
CA ASP A 67 9.11 2.77 17.92
C ASP A 67 8.89 4.04 17.11
N LEU A 68 7.72 4.20 16.51
CA LEU A 68 7.35 5.42 15.81
C LEU A 68 6.81 6.47 16.80
N SER A 69 7.04 7.75 16.53
CA SER A 69 6.67 8.84 17.44
C SER A 69 5.16 9.00 17.65
N LYS A 70 4.35 8.55 16.70
CA LYS A 70 2.87 8.52 16.71
C LYS A 70 2.38 7.49 15.70
N ASN A 71 1.07 7.29 15.62
CA ASN A 71 0.48 6.48 14.55
C ASN A 71 0.57 7.19 13.20
N PHE A 72 1.33 6.61 12.27
CA PHE A 72 1.52 7.06 10.88
C PHE A 72 0.76 6.18 9.87
N GLY A 73 0.13 5.10 10.34
CA GLY A 73 -0.60 4.12 9.54
C GLY A 73 0.25 2.97 9.04
N GLN A 74 -0.39 1.82 8.88
CA GLN A 74 0.23 0.53 8.59
C GLN A 74 1.24 0.58 7.43
N HIS A 75 0.92 1.25 6.33
CA HIS A 75 1.83 1.32 5.17
C HIS A 75 3.15 2.05 5.47
N ASN A 76 3.09 3.12 6.28
CA ASN A 76 4.28 3.85 6.69
C ASN A 76 5.10 3.05 7.72
N ALA A 77 4.44 2.34 8.63
CA ALA A 77 5.11 1.43 9.56
C ALA A 77 5.84 0.29 8.82
N ILE A 78 5.19 -0.34 7.83
CA ILE A 78 5.84 -1.34 6.98
C ILE A 78 7.04 -0.75 6.23
N LEU A 79 6.90 0.46 5.66
CA LEU A 79 8.00 1.12 4.95
C LEU A 79 9.19 1.42 5.88
N ALA A 80 8.91 1.84 7.13
CA ALA A 80 9.95 2.04 8.14
C ALA A 80 10.71 0.73 8.43
N GLY A 81 9.99 -0.38 8.57
CA GLY A 81 10.61 -1.69 8.76
C GLY A 81 11.40 -2.15 7.52
N MET A 82 10.88 -1.94 6.31
CA MET A 82 11.56 -2.32 5.08
C MET A 82 12.89 -1.59 4.87
N ARG A 83 13.03 -0.36 5.34
CA ARG A 83 14.31 0.38 5.29
C ARG A 83 15.41 -0.25 6.14
N LEU A 84 15.05 -1.00 7.18
CA LEU A 84 15.98 -1.70 8.06
C LEU A 84 16.20 -3.16 7.63
N ALA A 85 15.37 -3.68 6.76
CA ALA A 85 15.44 -5.06 6.28
C ALA A 85 16.70 -5.29 5.44
N GLN A 86 17.44 -6.37 5.72
CA GLN A 86 18.71 -6.73 5.06
C GLN A 86 18.63 -8.08 4.34
N GLY A 87 17.46 -8.73 4.33
CA GLY A 87 17.27 -10.03 3.70
C GLY A 87 17.21 -9.97 2.17
N ASP A 88 17.48 -11.12 1.55
CA ASP A 88 17.28 -11.34 0.11
C ASP A 88 15.81 -11.27 -0.28
N PHE A 89 14.95 -11.63 0.67
CA PHE A 89 13.50 -11.52 0.59
C PHE A 89 12.95 -10.81 1.81
N ILE A 90 11.85 -10.08 1.60
CA ILE A 90 11.11 -9.40 2.66
C ILE A 90 9.71 -9.99 2.74
N LEU A 91 9.39 -10.59 3.87
CA LEU A 91 8.07 -11.12 4.21
C LEU A 91 7.32 -10.07 5.03
N GLY A 92 6.21 -9.57 4.49
CA GLY A 92 5.26 -8.77 5.25
C GLY A 92 4.14 -9.62 5.80
N MET A 93 3.76 -9.44 7.04
CA MET A 93 2.61 -10.08 7.67
C MET A 93 2.02 -9.22 8.79
N ASP A 94 0.73 -9.45 9.10
CA ASP A 94 0.05 -8.78 10.20
C ASP A 94 0.29 -9.47 11.55
N ASP A 95 -0.03 -8.77 12.63
CA ASP A 95 0.14 -9.15 14.03
C ASP A 95 -1.10 -9.81 14.67
N ASP A 96 -2.12 -10.20 13.87
CA ASP A 96 -3.45 -10.61 14.36
C ASP A 96 -3.84 -12.08 14.10
N PHE A 97 -2.92 -12.89 13.60
CA PHE A 97 -3.12 -14.30 13.22
C PHE A 97 -4.16 -14.57 12.11
N GLN A 98 -4.68 -13.57 11.43
CA GLN A 98 -5.55 -13.84 10.27
C GLN A 98 -4.79 -14.54 9.14
N THR A 99 -3.49 -14.27 9.05
CA THR A 99 -2.53 -14.99 8.21
C THR A 99 -1.58 -15.78 9.11
N HIS A 100 -1.77 -17.10 9.14
CA HIS A 100 -0.99 -17.95 10.05
C HIS A 100 0.44 -18.19 9.52
N PRO A 101 1.47 -18.21 10.37
CA PRO A 101 2.85 -18.46 9.96
C PRO A 101 3.09 -19.74 9.16
N SER A 102 2.28 -20.79 9.37
CA SER A 102 2.36 -22.05 8.61
C SER A 102 2.19 -21.90 7.08
N GLN A 103 1.74 -20.75 6.63
CA GLN A 103 1.54 -20.47 5.19
C GLN A 103 2.79 -19.88 4.53
N ILE A 104 3.84 -19.55 5.29
CA ILE A 104 5.05 -18.89 4.81
C ILE A 104 5.77 -19.73 3.76
N ASP A 105 5.88 -21.04 3.97
CA ASP A 105 6.55 -21.96 3.03
C ASP A 105 5.91 -21.91 1.63
N LYS A 106 4.57 -21.79 1.54
CA LYS A 106 3.86 -21.66 0.26
C LYS A 106 4.28 -20.41 -0.52
N LEU A 107 4.49 -19.28 0.20
CA LEU A 107 4.93 -18.04 -0.43
C LEU A 107 6.39 -18.15 -0.89
N ILE A 108 7.26 -18.73 -0.06
CA ILE A 108 8.67 -18.91 -0.38
C ILE A 108 8.83 -19.80 -1.62
N CYS A 109 8.18 -20.96 -1.65
CA CYS A 109 8.21 -21.85 -2.81
C CYS A 109 7.79 -21.14 -4.10
N LYS A 110 6.80 -20.23 -4.01
CA LYS A 110 6.33 -19.49 -5.16
C LYS A 110 7.33 -18.42 -5.65
N THR A 111 8.13 -17.82 -4.74
CA THR A 111 9.23 -16.92 -5.16
C THR A 111 10.37 -17.66 -5.83
N GLU A 112 10.61 -18.92 -5.46
CA GLU A 112 11.63 -19.78 -6.10
C GLU A 112 11.29 -20.09 -7.57
N GLU A 113 9.99 -20.03 -7.97
CA GLU A 113 9.55 -20.13 -9.36
C GLU A 113 9.90 -18.88 -10.21
N GLY A 114 10.49 -17.83 -9.60
CA GLY A 114 10.97 -16.64 -10.31
C GLY A 114 10.11 -15.40 -10.17
N TYR A 115 9.02 -15.44 -9.38
CA TYR A 115 8.21 -14.27 -9.13
C TYR A 115 8.93 -13.27 -8.21
N ASP A 116 8.71 -11.97 -8.48
CA ASP A 116 9.31 -10.89 -7.71
C ASP A 116 8.47 -10.53 -6.47
N ILE A 117 7.16 -10.66 -6.61
CA ILE A 117 6.18 -10.42 -5.54
C ILE A 117 5.16 -11.55 -5.52
N VAL A 118 4.95 -12.13 -4.35
CA VAL A 118 3.92 -13.14 -4.13
C VAL A 118 3.01 -12.69 -3.00
N TYR A 119 1.72 -12.54 -3.28
CA TYR A 119 0.70 -12.30 -2.28
C TYR A 119 0.01 -13.60 -1.88
N GLY A 120 -0.30 -13.77 -0.61
CA GLY A 120 -1.32 -14.72 -0.20
C GLY A 120 -2.67 -14.35 -0.82
N LYS A 121 -3.54 -15.36 -1.01
CA LYS A 121 -4.93 -15.16 -1.44
C LYS A 121 -5.81 -16.10 -0.64
N PHE A 122 -6.79 -15.55 0.06
CA PHE A 122 -7.77 -16.37 0.74
C PHE A 122 -8.73 -17.02 -0.26
N PRO A 123 -9.15 -18.29 -0.03
CA PRO A 123 -10.19 -18.93 -0.81
C PRO A 123 -11.47 -18.09 -0.83
N GLU A 124 -12.21 -18.10 -1.95
CA GLU A 124 -13.45 -17.38 -2.05
C GLU A 124 -14.51 -18.01 -1.13
N ARG A 125 -14.87 -17.31 -0.07
CA ARG A 125 -16.00 -17.69 0.77
C ARG A 125 -17.30 -17.14 0.15
N HIS A 126 -18.36 -17.94 0.13
CA HIS A 126 -19.70 -17.48 -0.22
C HIS A 126 -20.22 -16.53 0.87
N HIS A 127 -19.97 -15.24 0.69
CA HIS A 127 -20.51 -14.19 1.53
C HIS A 127 -21.83 -13.65 0.96
N SER A 128 -22.59 -12.88 1.76
CA SER A 128 -23.81 -12.21 1.32
C SER A 128 -23.57 -11.38 0.05
N VAL A 129 -24.59 -11.27 -0.81
CA VAL A 129 -24.54 -10.56 -2.10
C VAL A 129 -23.97 -9.14 -1.97
N ILE A 130 -24.31 -8.43 -0.88
CA ILE A 130 -23.85 -7.06 -0.61
C ILE A 130 -22.34 -7.04 -0.42
N ARG A 131 -21.77 -7.93 0.37
CA ARG A 131 -20.32 -8.01 0.65
C ARG A 131 -19.53 -8.42 -0.60
N ASN A 132 -20.10 -9.26 -1.45
CA ASN A 132 -19.49 -9.61 -2.74
C ASN A 132 -19.49 -8.41 -3.70
N MET A 133 -20.51 -7.57 -3.67
CA MET A 133 -20.61 -6.36 -4.49
C MET A 133 -19.60 -5.30 -4.05
N GLU A 134 -19.42 -5.10 -2.74
CA GLU A 134 -18.38 -4.21 -2.17
C GLU A 134 -16.97 -4.68 -2.54
N SER A 135 -16.71 -5.98 -2.44
CA SER A 135 -15.42 -6.58 -2.83
C SER A 135 -15.14 -6.38 -4.32
N ARG A 136 -16.12 -6.63 -5.20
CA ARG A 136 -15.98 -6.42 -6.65
C ARG A 136 -15.75 -4.95 -7.00
N LEU A 137 -16.46 -4.04 -6.34
CA LEU A 137 -16.31 -2.60 -6.57
C LEU A 137 -14.91 -2.14 -6.12
N SER A 138 -14.43 -2.59 -4.97
CA SER A 138 -13.08 -2.31 -4.49
C SER A 138 -12.00 -2.87 -5.43
N GLU A 139 -12.20 -4.09 -5.94
CA GLU A 139 -11.29 -4.71 -6.91
C GLU A 139 -11.29 -3.96 -8.25
N TYR A 140 -12.47 -3.62 -8.78
CA TYR A 140 -12.59 -2.82 -10.00
C TYR A 140 -11.89 -1.45 -9.86
N THR A 141 -12.09 -0.79 -8.72
CA THR A 141 -11.46 0.50 -8.42
C THR A 141 -9.93 0.36 -8.33
N ALA A 142 -9.42 -0.69 -7.69
CA ALA A 142 -7.99 -0.96 -7.65
C ALA A 142 -7.42 -1.30 -9.03
N CYS A 143 -8.12 -2.09 -9.84
CA CYS A 143 -7.73 -2.37 -11.22
C CYS A 143 -7.67 -1.10 -12.06
N TYR A 144 -8.64 -0.21 -11.91
CA TYR A 144 -8.68 1.02 -12.69
C TYR A 144 -7.69 2.08 -12.18
N LEU A 145 -7.61 2.33 -10.86
CA LEU A 145 -6.79 3.42 -10.31
C LEU A 145 -5.31 3.05 -10.18
N LEU A 146 -4.99 1.79 -9.87
CA LEU A 146 -3.63 1.34 -9.60
C LEU A 146 -3.03 0.48 -10.72
N ASP A 147 -3.73 0.27 -11.84
CA ASP A 147 -3.32 -0.66 -12.91
C ASP A 147 -3.11 -2.10 -12.41
N ASN A 148 -3.90 -2.51 -11.42
CA ASN A 148 -3.79 -3.84 -10.85
C ASN A 148 -4.18 -4.91 -11.88
N PRO A 149 -3.36 -5.94 -12.12
CA PRO A 149 -3.70 -7.05 -13.00
C PRO A 149 -5.03 -7.71 -12.57
N LYS A 150 -5.86 -8.09 -13.55
CA LYS A 150 -7.13 -8.77 -13.28
C LYS A 150 -6.88 -10.07 -12.51
N GLY A 151 -7.61 -10.26 -11.42
CA GLY A 151 -7.50 -11.46 -10.58
C GLY A 151 -6.40 -11.39 -9.52
N LEU A 152 -5.50 -10.40 -9.54
CA LEU A 152 -4.50 -10.21 -8.49
C LEU A 152 -5.17 -9.63 -7.24
N LYS A 153 -5.16 -10.40 -6.16
CA LYS A 153 -5.70 -10.01 -4.85
C LYS A 153 -4.57 -9.64 -3.90
N ALA A 154 -4.60 -8.44 -3.34
CA ALA A 154 -3.66 -8.06 -2.29
C ALA A 154 -4.07 -8.69 -0.96
N CYS A 155 -3.07 -9.15 -0.21
CA CYS A 155 -3.21 -9.73 1.12
C CYS A 155 -2.16 -9.10 2.04
N PRO A 156 -2.42 -8.98 3.34
CA PRO A 156 -1.41 -8.55 4.30
C PRO A 156 -0.17 -9.44 4.32
N MET A 157 -0.33 -10.73 4.04
CA MET A 157 0.79 -11.66 3.92
C MET A 157 1.31 -11.68 2.50
N TYR A 158 2.55 -11.25 2.32
CA TYR A 158 3.23 -11.20 1.02
C TYR A 158 4.73 -11.37 1.21
N ILE A 159 5.42 -11.81 0.15
CA ILE A 159 6.87 -11.86 0.10
C ILE A 159 7.36 -11.14 -1.17
N ILE A 160 8.44 -10.37 -1.04
CA ILE A 160 9.04 -9.61 -2.13
C ILE A 160 10.55 -9.83 -2.17
N ARG A 161 11.15 -9.70 -3.35
CA ARG A 161 12.61 -9.70 -3.52
C ARG A 161 13.23 -8.40 -3.02
N SER A 162 14.50 -8.45 -2.61
CA SER A 162 15.25 -7.29 -2.09
C SER A 162 15.25 -6.10 -3.04
N PHE A 163 15.43 -6.31 -4.36
CA PHE A 163 15.44 -5.20 -5.31
C PHE A 163 14.10 -4.43 -5.34
N VAL A 164 12.97 -5.11 -5.12
CA VAL A 164 11.66 -4.46 -5.01
C VAL A 164 11.63 -3.57 -3.78
N ARG A 165 12.10 -4.08 -2.61
CA ARG A 165 12.28 -3.27 -1.40
C ARG A 165 13.15 -2.04 -1.67
N ASP A 166 14.30 -2.22 -2.34
CA ASP A 166 15.26 -1.15 -2.61
C ASP A 166 14.66 -0.02 -3.45
N GLU A 167 13.73 -0.35 -4.36
CA GLU A 167 13.01 0.67 -5.12
C GLU A 167 11.92 1.38 -4.31
N ILE A 168 11.11 0.63 -3.55
CA ILE A 168 10.00 1.25 -2.81
C ILE A 168 10.45 2.11 -1.63
N VAL A 169 11.57 1.79 -0.99
CA VAL A 169 12.10 2.61 0.11
C VAL A 169 12.64 3.97 -0.34
N LYS A 170 12.87 4.16 -1.64
CA LYS A 170 13.20 5.47 -2.24
C LYS A 170 12.01 6.43 -2.28
N SER A 171 10.79 5.90 -2.16
CA SER A 171 9.59 6.73 -2.13
C SER A 171 9.60 7.69 -0.94
N GLN A 172 9.32 8.97 -1.20
CA GLN A 172 9.24 10.03 -0.19
C GLN A 172 7.81 10.55 0.00
N SER A 173 6.82 9.91 -0.62
CA SER A 173 5.42 10.35 -0.51
C SER A 173 4.85 10.10 0.88
N THR A 174 4.30 11.13 1.52
CA THR A 174 3.62 11.04 2.82
C THR A 174 2.39 10.13 2.79
N HIS A 175 1.76 10.01 1.63
CA HIS A 175 0.63 9.09 1.39
C HIS A 175 1.12 7.79 0.76
N THR A 176 1.79 6.95 1.56
CA THR A 176 2.31 5.68 1.09
C THR A 176 1.19 4.69 0.78
N ASN A 177 1.18 4.17 -0.44
CA ASN A 177 0.34 3.05 -0.84
C ASN A 177 1.24 1.93 -1.35
N LEU A 178 1.54 0.96 -0.47
CA LEU A 178 2.45 -0.15 -0.79
C LEU A 178 2.02 -0.93 -2.03
N ARG A 179 0.70 -1.21 -2.18
CA ARG A 179 0.20 -1.91 -3.37
C ARG A 179 0.52 -1.16 -4.65
N GLY A 180 0.31 0.15 -4.66
CA GLY A 180 0.64 0.99 -5.81
C GLY A 180 2.14 1.04 -6.09
N LEU A 181 2.98 1.07 -5.04
CA LEU A 181 4.43 1.01 -5.18
C LEU A 181 4.87 -0.34 -5.77
N PHE A 182 4.36 -1.46 -5.28
CA PHE A 182 4.66 -2.78 -5.81
C PHE A 182 4.29 -2.91 -7.29
N LEU A 183 3.09 -2.48 -7.68
CA LEU A 183 2.62 -2.55 -9.06
C LEU A 183 3.42 -1.65 -10.04
N ARG A 184 4.07 -0.60 -9.53
CA ARG A 184 4.97 0.24 -10.33
C ARG A 184 6.37 -0.32 -10.49
N THR A 185 6.80 -1.21 -9.56
CA THR A 185 8.16 -1.72 -9.54
C THR A 185 8.34 -2.90 -10.47
N THR A 186 7.36 -3.81 -10.54
CA THR A 186 7.44 -5.02 -11.37
C THR A 186 6.06 -5.48 -11.83
N SER A 187 6.05 -6.23 -12.94
CA SER A 187 4.88 -6.95 -13.44
C SER A 187 4.88 -8.45 -13.08
N HIS A 188 5.99 -8.97 -12.53
CA HIS A 188 6.14 -10.38 -12.15
C HIS A 188 5.53 -10.64 -10.75
N ILE A 189 4.22 -10.47 -10.66
CA ILE A 189 3.45 -10.56 -9.42
C ILE A 189 2.44 -11.69 -9.54
N THR A 190 2.29 -12.48 -8.47
CA THR A 190 1.32 -13.57 -8.43
C THR A 190 0.63 -13.70 -7.07
N ASN A 191 -0.37 -14.58 -7.01
CA ASN A 191 -1.00 -15.03 -5.78
C ASN A 191 -0.69 -16.51 -5.50
N VAL A 192 -0.67 -16.87 -4.23
CA VAL A 192 -0.69 -18.24 -3.75
C VAL A 192 -1.84 -18.41 -2.76
N GLU A 193 -2.57 -19.51 -2.85
CA GLU A 193 -3.69 -19.77 -1.94
C GLU A 193 -3.18 -20.11 -0.54
N ILE A 194 -3.67 -19.35 0.44
CA ILE A 194 -3.37 -19.52 1.85
C ILE A 194 -4.65 -19.73 2.66
N ASP A 195 -4.56 -20.45 3.76
CA ASP A 195 -5.69 -20.67 4.63
C ASP A 195 -6.00 -19.40 5.45
N HIS A 196 -7.28 -19.16 5.67
CA HIS A 196 -7.74 -18.04 6.49
C HIS A 196 -8.10 -18.54 7.89
N PHE A 197 -7.49 -17.94 8.91
CA PHE A 197 -7.74 -18.24 10.30
C PHE A 197 -8.58 -17.13 10.94
N ASP A 198 -9.34 -17.48 11.97
CA ASP A 198 -10.10 -16.49 12.72
C ASP A 198 -9.19 -15.65 13.60
N ARG A 199 -9.49 -14.36 13.74
CA ARG A 199 -8.76 -13.47 14.65
C ARG A 199 -8.79 -13.99 16.06
N LYS A 200 -7.63 -14.07 16.73
CA LYS A 200 -7.56 -14.42 18.16
C LYS A 200 -8.10 -13.29 19.06
N ALA A 201 -7.98 -12.02 18.63
CA ALA A 201 -8.46 -10.86 19.38
C ALA A 201 -8.93 -9.73 18.44
N GLY A 202 -9.90 -8.90 18.89
CA GLY A 202 -10.39 -7.70 18.20
C GLY A 202 -11.68 -7.90 17.38
N LYS A 203 -12.44 -6.81 17.20
CA LYS A 203 -13.66 -6.78 16.37
C LYS A 203 -13.34 -6.37 14.93
N SER A 204 -13.87 -7.09 13.95
CA SER A 204 -13.81 -6.69 12.53
C SER A 204 -14.52 -5.33 12.36
N GLY A 205 -13.74 -4.28 12.14
CA GLY A 205 -14.28 -2.93 12.02
C GLY A 205 -14.40 -2.47 10.57
N TYR A 206 -14.92 -3.29 9.65
CA TYR A 206 -15.28 -2.81 8.31
C TYR A 206 -16.54 -1.94 8.41
N THR A 207 -16.34 -0.63 8.40
CA THR A 207 -17.41 0.37 8.33
C THR A 207 -17.32 1.10 6.99
N PHE A 208 -18.45 1.57 6.48
CA PHE A 208 -18.52 2.42 5.27
C PHE A 208 -17.50 3.57 5.31
N LYS A 209 -17.24 4.12 6.51
CA LYS A 209 -16.21 5.14 6.72
C LYS A 209 -14.78 4.64 6.40
N LYS A 210 -14.47 3.37 6.69
CA LYS A 210 -13.17 2.76 6.32
C LYS A 210 -13.05 2.53 4.81
N LEU A 211 -14.16 2.12 4.17
CA LEU A 211 -14.21 1.98 2.71
C LEU A 211 -13.99 3.32 2.02
N MET A 212 -14.64 4.39 2.48
CA MET A 212 -14.44 5.75 1.95
C MET A 212 -13.01 6.25 2.16
N ARG A 213 -12.39 5.90 3.30
CA ARG A 213 -10.97 6.24 3.55
C ARG A 213 -10.04 5.48 2.60
N LEU A 214 -10.31 4.21 2.33
CA LEU A 214 -9.55 3.40 1.37
C LEU A 214 -9.67 3.99 -0.05
N TRP A 215 -10.87 4.38 -0.45
CA TRP A 215 -11.08 5.06 -1.73
C TRP A 215 -10.33 6.39 -1.80
N GLY A 216 -10.38 7.19 -0.74
CA GLY A 216 -9.61 8.43 -0.62
C GLY A 216 -8.11 8.19 -0.82
N SER A 217 -7.55 7.12 -0.24
CA SER A 217 -6.14 6.78 -0.43
C SER A 217 -5.80 6.41 -1.87
N TYR A 218 -6.67 5.69 -2.57
CA TYR A 218 -6.47 5.36 -3.99
C TYR A 218 -6.59 6.60 -4.90
N LEU A 219 -7.54 7.49 -4.60
CA LEU A 219 -7.70 8.75 -5.32
C LEU A 219 -6.47 9.66 -5.17
N ASN A 220 -5.93 9.77 -3.96
CA ASN A 220 -4.74 10.58 -3.70
C ASN A 220 -3.48 10.01 -4.36
N TYR A 221 -3.43 8.70 -4.63
CA TYR A 221 -2.29 8.04 -5.26
C TYR A 221 -2.36 8.04 -6.79
N SER A 222 -3.53 8.27 -7.38
CA SER A 222 -3.77 8.14 -8.81
C SER A 222 -4.16 9.48 -9.45
N VAL A 223 -3.58 9.79 -10.59
CA VAL A 223 -3.96 10.93 -11.44
C VAL A 223 -5.23 10.63 -12.25
N LYS A 224 -5.63 9.36 -12.36
CA LYS A 224 -6.74 8.92 -13.23
C LYS A 224 -8.11 9.57 -12.97
N PRO A 225 -8.52 9.89 -11.72
CA PRO A 225 -9.77 10.61 -11.49
C PRO A 225 -9.82 11.98 -12.16
N VAL A 226 -8.70 12.69 -12.17
CA VAL A 226 -8.60 14.01 -12.81
C VAL A 226 -8.58 13.86 -14.33
N SER A 227 -7.94 12.79 -14.84
CA SER A 227 -7.97 12.44 -16.27
C SER A 227 -9.39 12.14 -16.78
N LEU A 228 -10.26 11.56 -15.93
CA LEU A 228 -11.67 11.36 -16.28
C LEU A 228 -12.41 12.70 -16.48
N ILE A 229 -12.17 13.68 -15.61
CA ILE A 229 -12.75 15.02 -15.74
C ILE A 229 -12.29 15.66 -17.05
N ARG A 230 -11.00 15.57 -17.36
CA ARG A 230 -10.44 16.05 -18.63
C ARG A 230 -11.12 15.39 -19.84
N ASN A 231 -11.20 14.06 -19.84
CA ASN A 231 -11.77 13.29 -20.94
C ASN A 231 -13.27 13.60 -21.13
N PHE A 232 -14.00 13.79 -20.02
CA PHE A 232 -15.39 14.23 -20.05
C PHE A 232 -15.51 15.64 -20.66
N GLY A 233 -14.61 16.55 -20.32
CA GLY A 233 -14.53 17.88 -20.92
C GLY A 233 -14.32 17.82 -22.44
N PHE A 234 -13.38 17.00 -22.92
CA PHE A 234 -13.19 16.80 -24.36
C PHE A 234 -14.41 16.21 -25.06
N LEU A 235 -15.04 15.19 -24.43
CA LEU A 235 -16.26 14.60 -24.98
C LEU A 235 -17.36 15.67 -25.15
N LEU A 236 -17.59 16.49 -24.13
CA LEU A 236 -18.58 17.56 -24.15
C LEU A 236 -18.24 18.60 -25.18
N PHE A 237 -16.97 18.97 -25.32
CA PHE A 237 -16.48 19.91 -26.34
C PHE A 237 -16.78 19.42 -27.77
N PHE A 238 -16.39 18.17 -28.07
CA PHE A 238 -16.62 17.59 -29.40
C PHE A 238 -18.11 17.40 -29.72
N CYS A 239 -18.90 16.98 -28.73
CA CYS A 239 -20.35 16.90 -28.89
C CYS A 239 -20.97 18.28 -29.17
N GLY A 240 -20.53 19.32 -28.47
CA GLY A 240 -20.96 20.69 -28.70
C GLY A 240 -20.56 21.21 -30.09
N ALA A 241 -19.32 20.94 -30.51
CA ALA A 241 -18.84 21.33 -31.84
C ALA A 241 -19.62 20.65 -32.99
N ILE A 242 -19.86 19.33 -32.85
CA ILE A 242 -20.67 18.57 -33.83
C ILE A 242 -22.11 19.12 -33.88
N TYR A 243 -22.69 19.34 -32.67
CA TYR A 243 -24.04 19.91 -32.59
C TYR A 243 -24.13 21.31 -33.24
N LEU A 244 -23.11 22.14 -33.04
CA LEU A 244 -23.04 23.47 -33.68
C LEU A 244 -23.02 23.35 -35.22
N ILE A 245 -22.18 22.47 -35.76
CA ILE A 245 -22.10 22.23 -37.22
C ILE A 245 -23.45 21.76 -37.75
N LEU A 246 -24.10 20.79 -37.08
CA LEU A 246 -25.42 20.31 -37.51
C LEU A 246 -26.50 21.40 -37.44
N ALA A 247 -26.50 22.21 -36.37
CA ALA A 247 -27.45 23.32 -36.24
C ALA A 247 -27.31 24.35 -37.34
N LEU A 248 -26.08 24.67 -37.76
CA LEU A 248 -25.79 25.57 -38.85
C LEU A 248 -26.19 24.98 -40.21
N VAL A 249 -25.84 23.74 -40.50
CA VAL A 249 -26.14 23.05 -41.76
C VAL A 249 -27.65 22.88 -41.97
N MET A 250 -28.37 22.52 -40.88
CA MET A 250 -29.82 22.30 -40.93
C MET A 250 -30.65 23.58 -40.77
N GLY A 251 -30.01 24.72 -40.59
CA GLY A 251 -30.71 26.03 -40.43
C GLY A 251 -31.59 26.06 -39.18
N LEU A 252 -31.17 25.43 -38.08
CA LEU A 252 -31.96 25.35 -36.85
C LEU A 252 -32.10 26.72 -36.20
N ALA A 253 -33.14 26.87 -35.35
CA ALA A 253 -33.38 28.10 -34.60
C ALA A 253 -32.16 28.55 -33.79
N MET A 254 -31.98 29.85 -33.58
CA MET A 254 -30.85 30.47 -32.87
C MET A 254 -30.58 29.84 -31.50
N ILE A 255 -31.63 29.37 -30.81
CA ILE A 255 -31.50 28.70 -29.49
C ILE A 255 -30.64 27.46 -29.58
N HIS A 256 -30.67 26.69 -30.67
CA HIS A 256 -29.84 25.48 -30.85
C HIS A 256 -28.36 25.85 -31.07
N ILE A 257 -28.10 26.94 -31.80
CA ILE A 257 -26.76 27.47 -32.05
C ILE A 257 -26.13 27.89 -30.70
N VAL A 258 -26.83 28.74 -29.95
CA VAL A 258 -26.37 29.22 -28.63
C VAL A 258 -26.16 28.06 -27.65
N SER A 259 -27.07 27.07 -27.63
CA SER A 259 -26.93 25.89 -26.78
C SER A 259 -25.69 25.06 -27.12
N ALA A 260 -25.38 24.91 -28.42
CA ALA A 260 -24.21 24.18 -28.90
C ALA A 260 -22.90 24.91 -28.53
N GLU A 261 -22.87 26.25 -28.67
CA GLU A 261 -21.72 27.06 -28.23
C GLU A 261 -21.48 26.96 -26.76
N ILE A 262 -22.51 27.09 -25.90
CA ILE A 262 -22.40 26.96 -24.46
C ILE A 262 -21.84 25.58 -24.11
N MET A 263 -22.32 24.50 -24.74
CA MET A 263 -21.85 23.15 -24.49
C MET A 263 -20.38 22.98 -24.89
N ALA A 264 -19.95 23.51 -26.02
CA ALA A 264 -18.57 23.45 -26.47
C ALA A 264 -17.64 24.26 -25.54
N PHE A 265 -18.02 25.49 -25.17
CA PHE A 265 -17.22 26.28 -24.22
C PHE A 265 -17.12 25.64 -22.84
N ALA A 266 -18.22 25.14 -22.31
CA ALA A 266 -18.20 24.41 -21.02
C ALA A 266 -17.28 23.20 -21.10
N GLY A 267 -17.35 22.43 -22.18
CA GLY A 267 -16.46 21.28 -22.41
C GLY A 267 -14.98 21.68 -22.46
N ALA A 268 -14.64 22.77 -23.17
CA ALA A 268 -13.29 23.30 -23.23
C ALA A 268 -12.76 23.73 -21.84
N ILE A 269 -13.56 24.44 -21.07
CA ILE A 269 -13.21 24.87 -19.71
C ILE A 269 -12.95 23.66 -18.82
N ILE A 270 -13.85 22.66 -18.82
CA ILE A 270 -13.70 21.44 -18.01
C ILE A 270 -12.45 20.67 -18.44
N ALA A 271 -12.14 20.56 -19.73
CA ALA A 271 -10.94 19.92 -20.23
C ALA A 271 -9.66 20.61 -19.75
N ILE A 272 -9.61 21.95 -19.83
CA ILE A 272 -8.47 22.76 -19.37
C ILE A 272 -8.30 22.62 -17.86
N LEU A 273 -9.37 22.70 -17.07
CA LEU A 273 -9.33 22.50 -15.63
C LEU A 273 -8.84 21.08 -15.26
N GLY A 274 -9.24 20.08 -16.05
CA GLY A 274 -8.74 18.71 -15.91
C GLY A 274 -7.24 18.60 -16.18
N ILE A 275 -6.72 19.25 -17.22
CA ILE A 275 -5.27 19.28 -17.51
C ILE A 275 -4.49 19.97 -16.37
N LEU A 276 -4.96 21.13 -15.94
CA LEU A 276 -4.35 21.86 -14.83
C LEU A 276 -4.37 21.05 -13.54
N GLY A 277 -5.48 20.37 -13.26
CA GLY A 277 -5.61 19.48 -12.11
C GLY A 277 -4.61 18.32 -12.15
N GLU A 278 -4.40 17.67 -13.30
CA GLU A 278 -3.37 16.64 -13.46
C GLU A 278 -1.97 17.19 -13.17
N TYR A 279 -1.67 18.37 -13.63
CA TYR A 279 -0.38 19.02 -13.42
C TYR A 279 -0.17 19.34 -11.94
N LEU A 280 -1.18 19.89 -11.27
CA LEU A 280 -1.14 20.19 -9.83
C LEU A 280 -0.95 18.93 -8.97
N VAL A 281 -1.68 17.85 -9.27
CA VAL A 281 -1.53 16.58 -8.56
C VAL A 281 -0.11 16.04 -8.70
N ARG A 282 0.47 16.08 -9.90
CA ARG A 282 1.86 15.66 -10.13
C ARG A 282 2.86 16.52 -9.38
N MET A 283 2.70 17.84 -9.39
CA MET A 283 3.54 18.76 -8.61
C MET A 283 3.44 18.50 -7.12
N PHE A 284 2.23 18.30 -6.61
CA PHE A 284 1.99 18.00 -5.20
C PHE A 284 2.68 16.71 -4.77
N MET A 285 2.62 15.64 -5.60
CA MET A 285 3.28 14.37 -5.31
C MET A 285 4.82 14.49 -5.21
N VAL A 286 5.42 15.49 -5.87
CA VAL A 286 6.88 15.72 -5.87
C VAL A 286 7.31 16.72 -4.80
N SER A 287 6.42 17.63 -4.37
CA SER A 287 6.77 18.80 -3.56
C SER A 287 6.53 18.64 -2.05
N THR A 288 5.97 17.53 -1.58
CA THR A 288 5.68 17.36 -0.15
C THR A 288 6.92 16.92 0.61
N TYR A 289 7.51 17.82 1.39
CA TYR A 289 8.65 17.59 2.29
C TYR A 289 8.25 17.10 3.70
N GLU A 290 7.01 16.69 3.91
CA GLU A 290 6.60 16.14 5.20
C GLU A 290 7.20 14.75 5.41
N PRO A 291 7.74 14.44 6.61
CA PRO A 291 8.27 13.12 6.89
C PRO A 291 7.17 12.05 6.80
N GLN A 292 7.42 10.97 6.08
CA GLN A 292 6.50 9.83 5.98
C GLN A 292 6.18 9.22 7.33
N TYR A 293 7.19 9.15 8.20
CA TYR A 293 7.14 8.72 9.59
C TYR A 293 8.33 9.30 10.35
N VAL A 294 8.25 9.27 11.68
CA VAL A 294 9.33 9.69 12.56
C VAL A 294 9.62 8.54 13.52
N ILE A 295 10.85 8.02 13.48
CA ILE A 295 11.30 7.00 14.42
C ILE A 295 11.70 7.70 15.71
N ARG A 296 11.14 7.27 16.83
CA ARG A 296 11.50 7.72 18.18
C ARG A 296 12.67 6.94 18.73
N LYS A 297 12.67 5.61 18.50
CA LYS A 297 13.68 4.71 19.04
C LYS A 297 13.80 3.44 18.19
N ILE A 298 15.01 2.94 18.07
CA ILE A 298 15.31 1.59 17.56
C ILE A 298 15.99 0.83 18.68
N ILE A 299 15.56 -0.41 18.91
CA ILE A 299 16.16 -1.32 19.87
C ILE A 299 16.59 -2.61 19.15
N SER A 300 17.84 -3.02 19.37
CA SER A 300 18.38 -4.24 18.78
C SER A 300 19.48 -4.78 19.69
N ASN A 301 19.55 -6.10 19.83
CA ASN A 301 20.64 -6.78 20.56
C ASN A 301 21.94 -6.88 19.73
N ARG A 302 21.90 -6.60 18.43
CA ARG A 302 23.10 -6.35 17.63
C ARG A 302 23.58 -4.95 17.94
N GLN A 303 24.86 -4.79 18.31
CA GLN A 303 25.56 -3.51 18.27
C GLN A 303 25.61 -3.02 16.82
N LEU A 304 24.48 -2.58 16.30
CA LEU A 304 24.40 -1.69 15.16
C LEU A 304 24.31 -0.28 15.76
N GLU A 305 25.45 0.24 16.16
CA GLU A 305 25.68 1.68 16.14
C GLU A 305 25.52 2.14 14.70
N VAL A 306 24.30 2.28 14.26
CA VAL A 306 23.99 3.07 13.09
C VAL A 306 23.85 4.50 13.62
N ASP A 307 24.91 5.26 13.48
CA ASP A 307 24.93 6.72 13.64
C ASP A 307 23.88 7.34 12.73
N TYR A 308 22.64 7.42 13.20
CA TYR A 308 21.55 8.12 12.53
C TYR A 308 21.71 9.65 12.57
N GLU A 309 22.74 10.17 13.24
CA GLU A 309 23.01 11.61 13.34
C GLU A 309 23.72 12.22 12.11
N GLN A 310 24.25 11.43 11.17
CA GLN A 310 25.07 11.98 10.09
C GLN A 310 24.45 12.09 8.70
N GLU A 311 23.28 11.55 8.42
CA GLU A 311 22.67 11.66 7.07
C GLU A 311 21.58 12.74 6.91
N HIS A 312 21.24 13.46 7.97
CA HIS A 312 20.29 14.57 7.87
C HIS A 312 20.91 15.93 8.24
N SER A 313 22.21 16.12 8.00
CA SER A 313 22.75 17.47 7.96
C SER A 313 22.23 18.17 6.69
N TYR A 314 21.32 19.09 6.90
CA TYR A 314 20.84 20.05 5.92
C TYR A 314 22.02 20.74 5.23
N SER A 315 22.41 20.27 4.05
CA SER A 315 23.18 21.06 3.11
C SER A 315 22.21 21.79 2.20
N GLY A 316 21.84 23.00 2.58
CA GLY A 316 20.93 23.78 1.75
C GLY A 316 20.53 25.12 2.33
N CYS A 317 21.52 25.89 2.83
CA CYS A 317 21.42 27.33 2.90
C CYS A 317 22.70 27.94 2.32
N ARG A 318 22.65 28.21 1.02
CA ARG A 318 23.32 29.38 0.40
C ARG A 318 22.64 29.65 -0.93
#